data_6e39815ac694994de4b37ce216a39bd4
#
_entry.id   6e39815ac694994de4b37ce216a39bd4
#
_cell.length_a   1.000
_cell.length_b   1.000
_cell.length_c   1.000
_cell.angle_alpha   90.00
_cell.angle_beta   90.00
_cell.angle_gamma   90.00
#
_symmetry.space_group_name_H-M   'P 1'
#
loop_
_entity.id
_entity.type
_entity.pdbx_description
1 polymer ?
#
loop_
_entity_poly.entity_id
_entity_poly.type
_entity_poly.pdbx_seq_one_letter_code
_entity_poly.pdbx_strand_id
1 'polypeptide(L)'
;MSALRDEALATLRAWRPPSARQAALRREYVDHLAAHPDGTERSCPGAHVTAGALILSADRASVLLTLHAKARRWFHMGGHLEPQDGSLAAAALREATEESGVAGLALDPEPLHLDAHDVAFCGEHPSVRHLDVRFLARAPEGAVHAVSEESIDVRWWPVGDLPDDAAELREMVDAALARAQTPSTSDATSDPTAASSSRAI
;
A
#
# COMPACT_ATOMS: atom_id res chain seq x y z
N MET A 1 8.15 24.15 1.55
CA MET A 1 8.26 22.68 1.76
C MET A 1 6.91 22.09 1.41
N SER A 2 6.86 20.99 0.69
CA SER A 2 5.59 20.33 0.31
C SER A 2 4.95 19.71 1.55
N ALA A 3 3.66 19.98 1.79
CA ALA A 3 2.91 19.37 2.91
C ALA A 3 2.93 17.83 2.84
N LEU A 4 2.85 17.29 1.61
CA LEU A 4 2.92 15.85 1.36
C LEU A 4 4.29 15.25 1.75
N ARG A 5 5.40 15.94 1.47
CA ARG A 5 6.73 15.52 1.91
C ARG A 5 6.85 15.48 3.44
N ASP A 6 6.34 16.50 4.11
CA ASP A 6 6.40 16.57 5.58
C ASP A 6 5.53 15.49 6.24
N GLU A 7 4.38 15.19 5.64
CA GLU A 7 3.52 14.06 6.01
C GLU A 7 4.23 12.72 5.80
N ALA A 8 4.84 12.50 4.62
CA ALA A 8 5.58 11.27 4.32
C ALA A 8 6.72 11.03 5.31
N LEU A 9 7.48 12.10 5.66
CA LEU A 9 8.51 12.04 6.69
C LEU A 9 7.94 11.68 8.08
N ALA A 10 6.80 12.25 8.45
CA ALA A 10 6.15 11.97 9.74
C ALA A 10 5.68 10.51 9.80
N THR A 11 5.01 10.04 8.75
CA THR A 11 4.53 8.66 8.62
C THR A 11 5.69 7.65 8.70
N LEU A 12 6.75 7.84 7.90
CA LEU A 12 7.90 6.93 7.90
C LEU A 12 8.67 6.94 9.23
N ARG A 13 8.79 8.08 9.92
CA ARG A 13 9.43 8.16 11.23
C ARG A 13 8.63 7.48 12.33
N ALA A 14 7.30 7.55 12.26
CA ALA A 14 6.39 6.91 13.22
C ALA A 14 6.31 5.40 13.01
N TRP A 15 6.46 4.93 11.76
CA TRP A 15 6.34 3.51 11.43
C TRP A 15 7.39 2.65 12.11
N ARG A 16 6.97 1.47 12.58
CA ARG A 16 7.84 0.48 13.23
C ARG A 16 8.13 -0.67 12.28
N PRO A 17 9.32 -0.69 11.62
CA PRO A 17 9.67 -1.74 10.68
C PRO A 17 9.72 -3.13 11.32
N PRO A 18 9.16 -4.16 10.66
CA PRO A 18 9.12 -5.52 11.21
C PRO A 18 10.46 -6.26 11.14
N SER A 19 11.45 -5.76 10.40
CA SER A 19 12.74 -6.40 10.21
C SER A 19 13.90 -5.40 10.09
N ALA A 20 15.12 -5.88 10.23
CA ALA A 20 16.32 -5.07 10.04
C ALA A 20 16.43 -4.54 8.60
N ARG A 21 16.02 -5.32 7.59
CA ARG A 21 15.96 -4.90 6.18
C ARG A 21 14.98 -3.73 6.02
N GLN A 22 13.77 -3.85 6.54
CA GLN A 22 12.75 -2.81 6.48
C GLN A 22 13.19 -1.55 7.26
N ALA A 23 13.91 -1.71 8.37
CA ALA A 23 14.48 -0.59 9.11
C ALA A 23 15.59 0.14 8.32
N ALA A 24 16.36 -0.58 7.50
CA ALA A 24 17.36 0.03 6.63
C ALA A 24 16.69 0.83 5.51
N LEU A 25 15.68 0.29 4.84
CA LEU A 25 14.89 0.99 3.83
C LEU A 25 14.22 2.24 4.41
N ARG A 26 13.60 2.13 5.58
CA ARG A 26 13.02 3.30 6.25
C ARG A 26 14.05 4.43 6.44
N ARG A 27 15.28 4.11 6.85
CA ARG A 27 16.34 5.13 6.99
C ARG A 27 16.67 5.77 5.65
N GLU A 28 16.86 4.95 4.60
CA GLU A 28 17.11 5.42 3.23
C GLU A 28 16.04 6.43 2.78
N TYR A 29 14.74 6.12 3.00
CA TYR A 29 13.64 6.98 2.60
C TYR A 29 13.59 8.28 3.40
N VAL A 30 13.76 8.18 4.72
CA VAL A 30 13.81 9.36 5.60
C VAL A 30 14.98 10.26 5.22
N ASP A 31 16.16 9.70 4.96
CA ASP A 31 17.36 10.46 4.58
C ASP A 31 17.17 11.11 3.20
N HIS A 32 16.59 10.38 2.23
CA HIS A 32 16.25 10.93 0.91
C HIS A 32 15.29 12.11 1.02
N LEU A 33 14.16 11.94 1.70
CA LEU A 33 13.17 13.01 1.88
C LEU A 33 13.70 14.19 2.70
N ALA A 34 14.63 13.95 3.61
CA ALA A 34 15.29 15.03 4.35
C ALA A 34 16.22 15.86 3.45
N ALA A 35 16.92 15.21 2.52
CA ALA A 35 17.86 15.86 1.61
C ALA A 35 17.19 16.51 0.38
N HIS A 36 16.03 15.97 -0.07
CA HIS A 36 15.35 16.38 -1.30
C HIS A 36 13.96 16.96 -0.98
N PRO A 37 13.78 18.31 -1.08
CA PRO A 37 12.47 18.94 -0.89
C PRO A 37 11.39 18.47 -1.87
N ASP A 38 11.81 18.00 -3.05
CA ASP A 38 11.02 17.46 -4.16
C ASP A 38 10.99 15.92 -4.19
N GLY A 39 11.48 15.25 -3.14
CA GLY A 39 11.63 13.78 -3.10
C GLY A 39 10.33 12.97 -3.22
N THR A 40 9.16 13.64 -3.16
CA THR A 40 7.84 13.07 -3.45
C THR A 40 7.35 13.34 -4.87
N GLU A 41 8.11 14.11 -5.66
CA GLU A 41 7.71 14.50 -7.00
C GLU A 41 8.37 13.57 -8.03
N ARG A 42 7.62 13.19 -9.06
CA ARG A 42 8.12 12.36 -10.16
C ARG A 42 9.32 13.00 -10.89
N SER A 43 9.44 14.32 -10.82
CA SER A 43 10.53 15.09 -11.41
C SER A 43 11.83 15.04 -10.60
N CYS A 44 11.82 14.57 -9.34
CA CYS A 44 13.03 14.47 -8.53
C CYS A 44 14.05 13.54 -9.17
N PRO A 45 15.26 14.04 -9.47
CA PRO A 45 16.25 13.25 -10.16
C PRO A 45 16.84 12.15 -9.26
N GLY A 46 17.09 11.00 -9.84
CA GLY A 46 17.74 9.86 -9.20
C GLY A 46 16.83 8.97 -8.37
N ALA A 47 15.96 9.53 -7.52
CA ALA A 47 14.99 8.76 -6.75
C ALA A 47 13.77 9.61 -6.36
N HIS A 48 12.62 8.99 -6.24
CA HIS A 48 11.43 9.59 -5.63
C HIS A 48 10.52 8.55 -4.97
N VAL A 49 9.68 9.04 -4.05
CA VAL A 49 8.75 8.18 -3.33
C VAL A 49 7.54 7.86 -4.22
N THR A 50 7.13 6.59 -4.19
CA THR A 50 5.88 6.09 -4.76
C THR A 50 5.03 5.46 -3.66
N ALA A 51 3.74 5.27 -3.90
CA ALA A 51 2.83 4.66 -2.95
C ALA A 51 1.93 3.64 -3.62
N GLY A 52 1.70 2.51 -2.96
CA GLY A 52 0.84 1.46 -3.48
C GLY A 52 0.19 0.64 -2.37
N ALA A 53 -0.73 -0.23 -2.77
CA ALA A 53 -1.40 -1.12 -1.83
C ALA A 53 -1.51 -2.55 -2.37
N LEU A 54 -1.28 -3.52 -1.48
CA LEU A 54 -1.71 -4.88 -1.69
C LEU A 54 -3.18 -5.00 -1.32
N ILE A 55 -4.01 -5.38 -2.29
CA ILE A 55 -5.44 -5.56 -2.06
C ILE A 55 -5.71 -7.02 -1.67
N LEU A 56 -6.15 -7.23 -0.43
CA LEU A 56 -6.54 -8.53 0.10
C LEU A 56 -8.06 -8.71 -0.04
N SER A 57 -8.50 -9.89 -0.47
CA SER A 57 -9.94 -10.22 -0.53
C SER A 57 -10.58 -10.23 0.87
N ALA A 58 -11.91 -10.07 0.94
CA ALA A 58 -12.65 -10.03 2.20
C ALA A 58 -12.43 -11.30 3.04
N ASP A 59 -12.36 -12.47 2.40
CA ASP A 59 -12.09 -13.78 3.03
C ASP A 59 -10.61 -14.03 3.32
N ARG A 60 -9.72 -13.12 2.89
CA ARG A 60 -8.26 -13.19 3.02
C ARG A 60 -7.61 -14.36 2.27
N ALA A 61 -8.31 -14.99 1.36
CA ALA A 61 -7.81 -16.13 0.61
C ALA A 61 -7.04 -15.74 -0.66
N SER A 62 -7.22 -14.50 -1.15
CA SER A 62 -6.64 -14.03 -2.40
C SER A 62 -6.14 -12.59 -2.31
N VAL A 63 -5.18 -12.27 -3.17
CA VAL A 63 -4.70 -10.90 -3.42
C VAL A 63 -4.99 -10.50 -4.86
N LEU A 64 -5.31 -9.23 -5.07
CA LEU A 64 -5.53 -8.69 -6.41
C LEU A 64 -4.21 -8.14 -6.95
N LEU A 65 -3.80 -8.64 -8.10
CA LEU A 65 -2.59 -8.19 -8.79
C LEU A 65 -2.93 -7.67 -10.19
N THR A 66 -2.09 -6.77 -10.69
CA THR A 66 -2.14 -6.22 -12.04
C THR A 66 -0.98 -6.76 -12.88
N LEU A 67 -1.26 -7.17 -14.13
CA LEU A 67 -0.25 -7.48 -15.12
C LEU A 67 0.10 -6.19 -15.88
N HIS A 68 1.16 -5.53 -15.45
CA HIS A 68 1.56 -4.23 -15.98
C HIS A 68 1.95 -4.29 -17.45
N ALA A 69 1.36 -3.41 -18.29
CA ALA A 69 1.48 -3.49 -19.74
C ALA A 69 2.93 -3.36 -20.26
N LYS A 70 3.74 -2.48 -19.66
CA LYS A 70 5.14 -2.23 -20.07
C LYS A 70 6.10 -3.26 -19.47
N ALA A 71 5.98 -3.56 -18.18
CA ALA A 71 6.88 -4.48 -17.48
C ALA A 71 6.56 -5.96 -17.78
N ARG A 72 5.33 -6.29 -18.19
CA ARG A 72 4.81 -7.64 -18.47
C ARG A 72 5.04 -8.61 -17.31
N ARG A 73 4.84 -8.09 -16.09
CA ARG A 73 4.97 -8.81 -14.82
C ARG A 73 3.80 -8.44 -13.91
N TRP A 74 3.50 -9.32 -12.97
CA TRP A 74 2.47 -9.10 -11.97
C TRP A 74 2.99 -8.26 -10.82
N PHE A 75 2.23 -7.22 -10.44
CA PHE A 75 2.52 -6.31 -9.34
C PHE A 75 1.29 -6.11 -8.46
N HIS A 76 1.49 -5.55 -7.27
CA HIS A 76 0.43 -4.88 -6.52
C HIS A 76 0.05 -3.56 -7.21
N MET A 77 -1.06 -2.94 -6.81
CA MET A 77 -1.49 -1.64 -7.33
C MET A 77 -0.64 -0.51 -6.75
N GLY A 78 -0.25 0.48 -7.56
CA GLY A 78 0.50 1.62 -7.06
C GLY A 78 1.19 2.44 -8.13
N GLY A 79 1.52 3.68 -7.79
CA GLY A 79 2.12 4.63 -8.71
C GLY A 79 2.70 5.87 -8.02
N HIS A 80 2.75 6.97 -8.77
CA HIS A 80 3.34 8.21 -8.32
C HIS A 80 2.40 9.01 -7.43
N LEU A 81 3.00 9.75 -6.50
CA LEU A 81 2.26 10.71 -5.71
C LEU A 81 1.86 11.90 -6.58
N GLU A 82 0.68 12.45 -6.32
CA GLU A 82 0.16 13.62 -7.00
C GLU A 82 0.04 14.83 -6.03
N PRO A 83 0.10 16.07 -6.53
CA PRO A 83 0.07 17.26 -5.66
C PRO A 83 -1.18 17.38 -4.78
N GLN A 84 -2.30 16.77 -5.19
CA GLN A 84 -3.55 16.73 -4.45
C GLN A 84 -3.61 15.63 -3.38
N ASP A 85 -2.67 14.69 -3.37
CA ASP A 85 -2.64 13.67 -2.33
C ASP A 85 -2.31 14.30 -0.98
N GLY A 86 -3.16 14.07 0.00
CA GLY A 86 -2.98 14.62 1.35
C GLY A 86 -2.01 13.81 2.21
N SER A 87 -1.70 12.56 1.80
CA SER A 87 -0.82 11.63 2.52
C SER A 87 -0.36 10.49 1.62
N LEU A 88 0.66 9.73 2.06
CA LEU A 88 1.09 8.48 1.41
C LEU A 88 -0.06 7.46 1.34
N ALA A 89 -0.84 7.34 2.40
CA ALA A 89 -2.00 6.44 2.46
C ALA A 89 -3.11 6.86 1.48
N ALA A 90 -3.35 8.17 1.32
CA ALA A 90 -4.31 8.68 0.35
C ALA A 90 -3.88 8.41 -1.10
N ALA A 91 -2.60 8.61 -1.42
CA ALA A 91 -2.04 8.26 -2.72
C ALA A 91 -2.18 6.77 -3.01
N ALA A 92 -1.80 5.91 -2.06
CA ALA A 92 -1.93 4.45 -2.20
C ALA A 92 -3.38 4.00 -2.41
N LEU A 93 -4.35 4.62 -1.72
CA LEU A 93 -5.78 4.31 -1.90
C LEU A 93 -6.29 4.79 -3.26
N ARG A 94 -5.89 5.97 -3.72
CA ARG A 94 -6.23 6.49 -5.05
C ARG A 94 -5.73 5.54 -6.14
N GLU A 95 -4.43 5.24 -6.15
CA GLU A 95 -3.81 4.33 -7.11
C GLU A 95 -4.47 2.94 -7.10
N ALA A 96 -4.67 2.38 -5.90
CA ALA A 96 -5.33 1.08 -5.77
C ALA A 96 -6.75 1.07 -6.33
N THR A 97 -7.50 2.16 -6.16
CA THR A 97 -8.85 2.30 -6.68
C THR A 97 -8.86 2.49 -8.20
N GLU A 98 -7.99 3.34 -8.73
CA GLU A 98 -7.89 3.66 -10.15
C GLU A 98 -7.43 2.45 -10.96
N GLU A 99 -6.37 1.76 -10.53
CA GLU A 99 -5.83 0.61 -11.25
C GLU A 99 -6.71 -0.65 -11.15
N SER A 100 -7.35 -0.88 -10.00
CA SER A 100 -8.18 -2.06 -9.81
C SER A 100 -9.65 -1.88 -10.21
N GLY A 101 -10.16 -0.66 -10.26
CA GLY A 101 -11.58 -0.37 -10.41
C GLY A 101 -12.44 -0.78 -9.21
N VAL A 102 -11.84 -1.28 -8.11
CA VAL A 102 -12.58 -1.75 -6.93
C VAL A 102 -13.01 -0.56 -6.08
N ALA A 103 -14.33 -0.38 -5.94
CA ALA A 103 -14.89 0.62 -5.05
C ALA A 103 -14.93 0.11 -3.60
N GLY A 104 -14.81 1.05 -2.64
CA GLY A 104 -14.98 0.74 -1.22
C GLY A 104 -13.82 -0.02 -0.58
N LEU A 105 -12.61 0.12 -1.12
CA LEU A 105 -11.41 -0.38 -0.49
C LEU A 105 -11.21 0.24 0.89
N ALA A 106 -10.96 -0.59 1.90
CA ALA A 106 -10.59 -0.15 3.25
C ALA A 106 -9.07 -0.26 3.41
N LEU A 107 -8.37 0.88 3.37
CA LEU A 107 -6.92 0.92 3.49
C LEU A 107 -6.51 1.12 4.96
N ASP A 108 -5.56 0.30 5.42
CA ASP A 108 -4.86 0.48 6.69
C ASP A 108 -3.86 1.63 6.51
N PRO A 109 -3.94 2.73 7.29
CA PRO A 109 -3.09 3.90 7.10
C PRO A 109 -1.64 3.69 7.55
N GLU A 110 -1.31 2.60 8.22
CA GLU A 110 0.05 2.28 8.62
C GLU A 110 0.79 1.56 7.47
N PRO A 111 2.01 1.99 7.07
CA PRO A 111 2.79 1.28 6.07
C PRO A 111 2.95 -0.21 6.41
N LEU A 112 2.77 -1.06 5.41
CA LEU A 112 2.93 -2.50 5.53
C LEU A 112 4.36 -2.94 5.23
N HIS A 113 4.92 -2.40 4.15
CA HIS A 113 6.18 -2.86 3.58
C HIS A 113 6.83 -1.73 2.78
N LEU A 114 8.16 -1.70 2.72
CA LEU A 114 8.94 -0.81 1.86
C LEU A 114 9.73 -1.65 0.85
N ASP A 115 9.82 -1.13 -0.38
CA ASP A 115 10.65 -1.73 -1.41
C ASP A 115 11.31 -0.64 -2.25
N ALA A 116 12.59 -0.80 -2.57
CA ALA A 116 13.33 0.13 -3.40
C ALA A 116 13.90 -0.59 -4.61
N HIS A 117 13.50 -0.15 -5.79
CA HIS A 117 13.90 -0.75 -7.05
C HIS A 117 14.11 0.30 -8.15
N ASP A 118 14.95 -0.03 -9.12
CA ASP A 118 15.22 0.84 -10.24
C ASP A 118 14.21 0.60 -11.36
N VAL A 119 13.64 1.69 -11.88
CA VAL A 119 12.68 1.68 -12.98
C VAL A 119 13.29 2.38 -14.19
N ALA A 120 13.37 1.66 -15.32
CA ALA A 120 13.74 2.25 -16.59
C ALA A 120 12.58 3.08 -17.15
N PHE A 121 12.90 4.22 -17.76
CA PHE A 121 11.91 5.08 -18.45
C PHE A 121 10.87 5.75 -17.53
N CYS A 122 11.26 6.12 -16.32
CA CYS A 122 10.46 7.00 -15.49
C CYS A 122 10.83 8.47 -15.75
N GLY A 123 9.95 9.21 -16.45
CA GLY A 123 10.19 10.60 -16.85
C GLY A 123 11.28 10.72 -17.94
N GLU A 124 12.13 11.74 -17.83
CA GLU A 124 13.22 12.03 -18.78
C GLU A 124 14.54 11.29 -18.45
N HIS A 125 14.59 10.57 -17.33
CA HIS A 125 15.77 9.89 -16.84
C HIS A 125 15.81 8.43 -17.32
N PRO A 126 16.98 7.90 -17.71
CA PRO A 126 17.11 6.52 -18.20
C PRO A 126 16.90 5.46 -17.11
N SER A 127 17.07 5.84 -15.85
CA SER A 127 16.75 5.00 -14.68
C SER A 127 16.49 5.89 -13.47
N VAL A 128 15.44 5.60 -12.73
CA VAL A 128 15.07 6.28 -11.49
C VAL A 128 14.76 5.23 -10.43
N ARG A 129 15.24 5.44 -9.22
CA ARG A 129 14.96 4.57 -8.09
C ARG A 129 13.61 4.95 -7.48
N HIS A 130 12.65 4.03 -7.55
CA HIS A 130 11.39 4.16 -6.83
C HIS A 130 11.60 3.73 -5.38
N LEU A 131 11.19 4.59 -4.46
CA LEU A 131 11.12 4.36 -3.03
C LEU A 131 9.67 4.07 -2.67
N ASP A 132 9.27 2.80 -2.83
CA ASP A 132 7.87 2.40 -2.82
C ASP A 132 7.37 2.12 -1.39
N VAL A 133 6.37 2.87 -0.95
CA VAL A 133 5.70 2.70 0.35
C VAL A 133 4.39 1.94 0.12
N ARG A 134 4.31 0.73 0.65
CA ARG A 134 3.22 -0.21 0.41
C ARG A 134 2.32 -0.33 1.61
N PHE A 135 1.02 -0.30 1.35
CA PHE A 135 -0.04 -0.39 2.35
C PHE A 135 -0.85 -1.68 2.16
N LEU A 136 -1.68 -2.00 3.15
CA LEU A 136 -2.69 -3.05 3.05
C LEU A 136 -4.05 -2.42 2.78
N ALA A 137 -4.72 -2.84 1.71
CA ALA A 137 -6.12 -2.54 1.46
C ALA A 137 -6.95 -3.82 1.54
N ARG A 138 -8.18 -3.72 2.03
CA ARG A 138 -9.16 -4.83 2.05
C ARG A 138 -10.30 -4.51 1.11
N ALA A 139 -10.57 -5.43 0.20
CA ALA A 139 -11.73 -5.33 -0.67
C ALA A 139 -13.02 -5.68 0.10
N PRO A 140 -14.16 -5.04 -0.21
CA PRO A 140 -15.45 -5.47 0.30
C PRO A 140 -15.83 -6.86 -0.22
N GLU A 141 -16.78 -7.52 0.43
CA GLU A 141 -17.35 -8.77 -0.06
C GLU A 141 -17.98 -8.56 -1.44
N GLY A 142 -17.73 -9.50 -2.37
CA GLY A 142 -18.24 -9.41 -3.74
C GLY A 142 -17.58 -8.33 -4.59
N ALA A 143 -16.41 -7.82 -4.22
CA ALA A 143 -15.68 -6.81 -4.98
C ALA A 143 -15.48 -7.21 -6.45
N VAL A 144 -15.87 -6.32 -7.36
CA VAL A 144 -15.66 -6.46 -8.82
C VAL A 144 -14.51 -5.54 -9.21
N HIS A 145 -13.50 -6.12 -9.86
CA HIS A 145 -12.37 -5.39 -10.42
C HIS A 145 -12.57 -5.08 -11.91
N ALA A 146 -11.80 -4.14 -12.42
CA ALA A 146 -11.73 -3.81 -13.84
C ALA A 146 -10.26 -3.73 -14.26
N VAL A 147 -10.01 -3.88 -15.55
CA VAL A 147 -8.66 -3.72 -16.13
C VAL A 147 -8.51 -2.25 -16.52
N SER A 148 -7.49 -1.58 -15.99
CA SER A 148 -7.15 -0.20 -16.35
C SER A 148 -6.42 -0.12 -17.69
N GLU A 149 -6.25 1.08 -18.25
CA GLU A 149 -5.49 1.28 -19.49
C GLU A 149 -3.99 0.96 -19.35
N GLU A 150 -3.46 0.98 -18.14
CA GLU A 150 -2.06 0.67 -17.84
C GLU A 150 -1.80 -0.83 -17.68
N SER A 151 -2.87 -1.65 -17.65
CA SER A 151 -2.83 -3.08 -17.33
C SER A 151 -3.22 -3.93 -18.54
N ILE A 152 -2.59 -5.10 -18.68
CA ILE A 152 -2.99 -6.15 -19.62
C ILE A 152 -4.11 -6.99 -19.00
N ASP A 153 -4.01 -7.28 -17.70
CA ASP A 153 -4.94 -8.09 -16.93
C ASP A 153 -4.92 -7.64 -15.46
N VAL A 154 -6.03 -7.84 -14.77
CA VAL A 154 -6.15 -7.67 -13.32
C VAL A 154 -6.84 -8.91 -12.80
N ARG A 155 -6.24 -9.59 -11.80
CA ARG A 155 -6.74 -10.90 -11.37
C ARG A 155 -6.53 -11.14 -9.89
N TRP A 156 -7.50 -11.84 -9.29
CA TRP A 156 -7.36 -12.43 -7.97
C TRP A 156 -6.47 -13.67 -8.02
N TRP A 157 -5.42 -13.68 -7.20
CA TRP A 157 -4.50 -14.81 -7.04
C TRP A 157 -4.62 -15.39 -5.63
N PRO A 158 -4.73 -16.71 -5.48
CA PRO A 158 -4.68 -17.33 -4.15
C PRO A 158 -3.40 -16.94 -3.41
N VAL A 159 -3.49 -16.61 -2.12
CA VAL A 159 -2.31 -16.21 -1.33
C VAL A 159 -1.25 -17.31 -1.25
N GLY A 160 -1.63 -18.57 -1.43
CA GLY A 160 -0.73 -19.72 -1.49
C GLY A 160 -0.14 -20.04 -2.87
N ASP A 161 -0.64 -19.40 -3.93
CA ASP A 161 -0.31 -19.74 -5.33
C ASP A 161 -0.15 -18.46 -6.16
N LEU A 162 0.86 -17.66 -5.82
CA LEU A 162 1.19 -16.43 -6.56
C LEU A 162 1.88 -16.78 -7.88
N PRO A 163 1.76 -15.92 -8.92
CA PRO A 163 2.48 -16.12 -10.16
C PRO A 163 4.00 -16.11 -9.92
N ASP A 164 4.75 -16.91 -10.69
CA ASP A 164 6.20 -17.11 -10.52
C ASP A 164 6.99 -15.79 -10.59
N ASP A 165 6.55 -14.87 -11.43
CA ASP A 165 7.17 -13.56 -11.61
C ASP A 165 6.78 -12.52 -10.54
N ALA A 166 5.89 -12.90 -9.61
CA ALA A 166 5.50 -12.11 -8.44
C ALA A 166 6.05 -12.67 -7.11
N ALA A 167 7.05 -13.56 -7.16
CA ALA A 167 7.63 -14.17 -5.95
C ALA A 167 8.17 -13.14 -4.94
N GLU A 168 8.62 -11.97 -5.41
CA GLU A 168 9.05 -10.84 -4.58
C GLU A 168 7.93 -10.25 -3.71
N LEU A 169 6.65 -10.47 -4.08
CA LEU A 169 5.50 -10.05 -3.29
C LEU A 169 5.22 -10.96 -2.08
N ARG A 170 5.89 -12.12 -1.98
CA ARG A 170 5.65 -13.09 -0.90
C ARG A 170 5.82 -12.48 0.48
N GLU A 171 6.92 -11.74 0.72
CA GLU A 171 7.17 -11.08 2.01
C GLU A 171 6.04 -10.11 2.37
N MET A 172 5.53 -9.36 1.39
CA MET A 172 4.43 -8.42 1.58
C MET A 172 3.10 -9.14 1.83
N VAL A 173 2.81 -10.24 1.12
CA VAL A 173 1.60 -11.05 1.33
C VAL A 173 1.61 -11.67 2.73
N ASP A 174 2.74 -12.24 3.17
CA ASP A 174 2.88 -12.82 4.49
C ASP A 174 2.68 -11.76 5.60
N ALA A 175 3.24 -10.55 5.42
CA ALA A 175 3.03 -9.42 6.32
C ALA A 175 1.56 -8.98 6.37
N ALA A 176 0.88 -8.95 5.20
CA ALA A 176 -0.54 -8.59 5.11
C ALA A 176 -1.43 -9.61 5.83
N LEU A 177 -1.17 -10.90 5.66
CA LEU A 177 -1.90 -11.97 6.35
C LEU A 177 -1.70 -11.91 7.86
N ALA A 178 -0.48 -11.68 8.33
CA ALA A 178 -0.16 -11.52 9.75
C ALA A 178 -0.90 -10.32 10.35
N ARG A 179 -0.86 -9.16 9.69
CA ARG A 179 -1.58 -7.94 10.12
C ARG A 179 -3.09 -8.13 10.12
N ALA A 180 -3.65 -8.81 9.11
CA ALA A 180 -5.08 -9.08 9.01
C ALA A 180 -5.62 -10.02 10.10
N GLN A 181 -4.77 -10.81 10.76
CA GLN A 181 -5.14 -11.69 11.87
C GLN A 181 -5.21 -10.95 13.22
N THR A 182 -4.57 -9.78 13.34
CA THR A 182 -4.61 -8.98 14.56
C THR A 182 -5.96 -8.27 14.63
N PRO A 183 -6.78 -8.49 15.67
CA PRO A 183 -8.06 -7.79 15.79
C PRO A 183 -7.82 -6.29 15.88
N SER A 184 -8.54 -5.53 15.08
CA SER A 184 -8.53 -4.06 15.18
C SER A 184 -9.03 -3.65 16.55
N THR A 185 -8.30 -2.84 17.28
CA THR A 185 -8.69 -2.33 18.60
C THR A 185 -9.93 -1.42 18.56
N SER A 186 -10.52 -1.20 17.38
CA SER A 186 -11.76 -0.43 17.20
C SER A 186 -13.04 -1.22 17.42
N ASP A 187 -13.00 -2.56 17.49
CA ASP A 187 -14.22 -3.39 17.69
C ASP A 187 -14.57 -3.67 19.17
N ALA A 188 -13.85 -3.10 20.11
CA ALA A 188 -13.99 -3.40 21.55
C ALA A 188 -15.00 -2.49 22.30
N THR A 189 -15.95 -1.82 21.60
CA THR A 189 -16.92 -0.97 22.28
C THR A 189 -18.33 -1.14 21.72
N SER A 190 -18.94 -2.30 21.98
CA SER A 190 -20.41 -2.44 22.02
C SER A 190 -20.81 -3.75 22.71
N ASP A 191 -20.69 -3.77 24.04
CA ASP A 191 -21.43 -4.72 24.84
C ASP A 191 -22.61 -3.96 25.52
N PRO A 192 -23.86 -4.09 25.06
CA PRO A 192 -25.03 -3.51 25.70
C PRO A 192 -25.77 -4.57 26.51
N THR A 193 -25.16 -5.13 27.56
CA THR A 193 -25.90 -6.01 28.47
C THR A 193 -25.66 -5.65 29.94
N ALA A 194 -26.31 -4.58 30.36
CA ALA A 194 -26.62 -4.37 31.76
C ALA A 194 -28.04 -3.78 31.90
N ALA A 195 -29.06 -4.54 31.55
CA ALA A 195 -30.43 -4.24 31.95
C ALA A 195 -30.67 -4.85 33.31
N SER A 196 -30.58 -4.01 34.31
CA SER A 196 -30.92 -4.18 35.68
C SER A 196 -32.35 -4.73 35.83
N SER A 197 -32.48 -5.90 36.44
CA SER A 197 -33.68 -6.36 37.09
C SER A 197 -33.79 -5.64 38.45
N SER A 198 -34.77 -4.75 38.61
CA SER A 198 -35.22 -4.29 39.92
C SER A 198 -36.66 -4.68 40.10
N ARG A 199 -36.91 -5.70 40.92
CA ARG A 199 -38.19 -5.98 41.53
C ARG A 199 -38.44 -4.96 42.62
N ALA A 200 -39.62 -4.37 42.60
CA ALA A 200 -40.20 -3.71 43.76
C ALA A 200 -41.37 -4.57 44.26
N ILE A 201 -41.41 -4.71 45.57
CA ILE A 201 -42.48 -5.22 46.42
C ILE A 201 -43.60 -4.18 46.46
#